data_0b68b0da983d8bffacc9775da7d63b89
#
_entry.id   0b68b0da983d8bffacc9775da7d63b89
#
_cell.length_a   1.000
_cell.length_b   1.000
_cell.length_c   1.000
_cell.angle_alpha   90.00
_cell.angle_beta   90.00
_cell.angle_gamma   90.00
#
_symmetry.space_group_name_H-M   'P 1'
#
loop_
_entity.id
_entity.type
_entity.pdbx_description
1 polymer ?
#
loop_
_entity_poly.entity_id
_entity_poly.type
_entity_poly.pdbx_seq_one_letter_code
_entity_poly.pdbx_strand_id
1 'polypeptide(L)'
;MDPRLYDNSRTVADEAAVLADFVRRSRQAYRDLPHRRDVPYADGFRSTLDVFECPDAVGTVVFIHGGYWQWCDKADFAFIVPPMRRQRYRCVLLEYDLAPRSRLADIVRQVGRALDFLQRQSWAGRPLILTGHSAGAHLAACHMAHPAVDAVHLLSGVYELAPIRDTHLDAALQLSDDDIERYSPARMRDGVPVPCEVVVGALELPELRSQSARFARHLRQARVHAPVSSRVLPGRNHYDILDAYYASLPRLAGH
;
A
#
# COMPACT_ATOMS: atom_id res chain seq x y z
N MET A 1 5.69 25.26 4.61
CA MET A 1 5.32 24.58 3.33
C MET A 1 3.83 24.76 3.08
N ASP A 2 3.37 24.79 1.82
CA ASP A 2 1.92 24.91 1.52
C ASP A 2 1.21 23.60 1.96
N PRO A 3 0.27 23.62 2.93
CA PRO A 3 -0.42 22.43 3.42
C PRO A 3 -1.24 21.72 2.33
N ARG A 4 -1.54 22.42 1.23
CA ARG A 4 -2.29 21.89 0.10
C ARG A 4 -1.51 20.88 -0.76
N LEU A 5 -0.18 20.76 -0.58
CA LEU A 5 0.68 19.86 -1.34
C LEU A 5 0.37 18.38 -1.13
N TYR A 6 -0.30 18.05 -0.03
CA TYR A 6 -0.70 16.68 0.33
C TYR A 6 -2.22 16.53 0.50
N ASP A 7 -3.00 17.51 0.05
CA ASP A 7 -4.46 17.46 0.08
C ASP A 7 -5.02 16.79 -1.19
N ASN A 8 -5.16 15.47 -1.16
CA ASN A 8 -5.62 14.68 -2.29
C ASN A 8 -7.09 14.96 -2.68
N SER A 9 -7.90 15.51 -1.77
CA SER A 9 -9.30 15.88 -2.08
C SER A 9 -9.39 16.82 -3.28
N ARG A 10 -8.35 17.62 -3.52
CA ARG A 10 -8.25 18.57 -4.63
C ARG A 10 -8.11 17.91 -6.02
N THR A 11 -7.88 16.61 -6.07
CA THR A 11 -7.77 15.87 -7.35
C THR A 11 -9.09 15.32 -7.85
N VAL A 12 -10.19 15.49 -7.09
CA VAL A 12 -11.55 15.05 -7.40
C VAL A 12 -12.56 16.14 -7.10
N ALA A 13 -13.74 16.07 -7.72
CA ALA A 13 -14.81 17.04 -7.49
C ALA A 13 -15.48 16.85 -6.11
N ASP A 14 -15.60 15.60 -5.66
CA ASP A 14 -16.26 15.23 -4.40
C ASP A 14 -15.59 13.99 -3.83
N GLU A 15 -14.66 14.19 -2.89
CA GLU A 15 -13.96 13.11 -2.21
C GLU A 15 -14.89 12.21 -1.39
N ALA A 16 -15.89 12.82 -0.73
CA ALA A 16 -16.82 12.06 0.10
C ALA A 16 -17.64 11.08 -0.74
N ALA A 17 -18.08 11.49 -1.94
CA ALA A 17 -18.77 10.61 -2.86
C ALA A 17 -17.86 9.48 -3.38
N VAL A 18 -16.58 9.75 -3.66
CA VAL A 18 -15.61 8.74 -4.07
C VAL A 18 -15.40 7.70 -2.97
N LEU A 19 -15.18 8.13 -1.74
CA LEU A 19 -14.97 7.22 -0.60
C LEU A 19 -16.24 6.42 -0.28
N ALA A 20 -17.42 7.04 -0.38
CA ALA A 20 -18.70 6.34 -0.23
C ALA A 20 -18.89 5.25 -1.30
N ASP A 21 -18.45 5.50 -2.54
CA ASP A 21 -18.47 4.49 -3.61
C ASP A 21 -17.50 3.33 -3.31
N PHE A 22 -16.31 3.59 -2.79
CA PHE A 22 -15.38 2.55 -2.35
C PHE A 22 -16.03 1.65 -1.30
N VAL A 23 -16.61 2.23 -0.26
CA VAL A 23 -17.31 1.49 0.81
C VAL A 23 -18.48 0.66 0.23
N ARG A 24 -19.28 1.25 -0.66
CA ARG A 24 -20.41 0.58 -1.30
C ARG A 24 -19.97 -0.65 -2.10
N ARG A 25 -18.95 -0.50 -2.96
CA ARG A 25 -18.40 -1.58 -3.79
C ARG A 25 -17.67 -2.63 -2.93
N SER A 26 -17.00 -2.21 -1.89
CA SER A 26 -16.34 -3.13 -0.94
C SER A 26 -17.36 -4.00 -0.21
N ARG A 27 -18.45 -3.41 0.28
CA ARG A 27 -19.57 -4.18 0.88
C ARG A 27 -20.14 -5.21 -0.10
N GLN A 28 -20.19 -4.87 -1.41
CA GLN A 28 -20.59 -5.85 -2.43
C GLN A 28 -19.58 -7.00 -2.55
N ALA A 29 -18.28 -6.70 -2.58
CA ALA A 29 -17.24 -7.73 -2.63
C ALA A 29 -17.31 -8.70 -1.44
N TYR A 30 -17.55 -8.17 -0.22
CA TYR A 30 -17.75 -9.02 0.97
C TYR A 30 -19.01 -9.88 0.89
N ARG A 31 -20.09 -9.43 0.26
CA ARG A 31 -21.31 -10.24 0.07
C ARG A 31 -21.11 -11.37 -0.95
N ASP A 32 -20.36 -11.08 -2.02
CA ASP A 32 -20.32 -11.94 -3.20
C ASP A 32 -19.18 -12.95 -3.19
N LEU A 33 -18.11 -12.67 -2.42
CA LEU A 33 -16.90 -13.47 -2.50
C LEU A 33 -16.62 -14.23 -1.21
N PRO A 34 -16.20 -15.51 -1.28
CA PRO A 34 -15.82 -16.28 -0.12
C PRO A 34 -14.56 -15.63 0.53
N HIS A 35 -14.65 -15.42 1.84
CA HIS A 35 -13.59 -14.77 2.59
C HIS A 35 -13.59 -15.19 4.06
N ARG A 36 -12.46 -14.94 4.74
CA ARG A 36 -12.32 -14.97 6.20
C ARG A 36 -12.01 -13.57 6.67
N ARG A 37 -12.79 -13.06 7.62
CA ARG A 37 -12.61 -11.72 8.18
C ARG A 37 -11.84 -11.77 9.49
N ASP A 38 -11.16 -10.66 9.75
CA ASP A 38 -10.56 -10.35 11.04
C ASP A 38 -9.65 -11.47 11.59
N VAL A 39 -8.91 -12.12 10.65
CA VAL A 39 -7.92 -13.14 11.02
C VAL A 39 -6.79 -12.44 11.80
N PRO A 40 -6.59 -12.74 13.10
CA PRO A 40 -5.59 -12.04 13.88
C PRO A 40 -4.18 -12.48 13.48
N TYR A 41 -3.27 -11.53 13.32
CA TYR A 41 -1.85 -11.79 13.09
C TYR A 41 -0.98 -11.44 14.31
N ALA A 42 -1.50 -10.64 15.23
CA ALA A 42 -0.88 -10.28 16.50
C ALA A 42 -1.96 -9.84 17.50
N ASP A 43 -1.57 -9.58 18.74
CA ASP A 43 -2.43 -8.94 19.72
C ASP A 43 -2.72 -7.49 19.28
N GLY A 44 -3.96 -7.04 19.51
CA GLY A 44 -4.43 -5.70 19.17
C GLY A 44 -5.68 -5.71 18.32
N PHE A 45 -6.53 -4.71 18.52
CA PHE A 45 -7.84 -4.63 17.87
C PHE A 45 -7.74 -4.51 16.33
N ARG A 46 -6.75 -3.77 15.83
CA ARG A 46 -6.51 -3.62 14.39
C ARG A 46 -5.41 -4.55 13.86
N SER A 47 -4.89 -5.47 14.67
CA SER A 47 -3.90 -6.46 14.24
C SER A 47 -4.56 -7.63 13.50
N THR A 48 -5.34 -7.35 12.47
CA THR A 48 -6.12 -8.33 11.72
C THR A 48 -5.92 -8.21 10.22
N LEU A 49 -6.27 -9.25 9.49
CA LEU A 49 -6.34 -9.23 8.04
C LEU A 49 -7.60 -9.95 7.55
N ASP A 50 -8.07 -9.57 6.36
CA ASP A 50 -9.15 -10.28 5.68
C ASP A 50 -8.58 -11.05 4.49
N VAL A 51 -8.97 -12.32 4.38
CA VAL A 51 -8.48 -13.22 3.33
C VAL A 51 -9.60 -13.56 2.38
N PHE A 52 -9.50 -13.11 1.14
CA PHE A 52 -10.40 -13.50 0.07
C PHE A 52 -9.84 -14.71 -0.68
N GLU A 53 -10.52 -15.82 -0.56
CA GLU A 53 -10.06 -17.10 -1.08
C GLU A 53 -10.14 -17.16 -2.61
N CYS A 54 -9.14 -17.82 -3.19
CA CYS A 54 -9.08 -18.17 -4.59
C CYS A 54 -8.54 -19.60 -4.68
N PRO A 55 -9.37 -20.61 -4.96
CA PRO A 55 -8.95 -22.03 -4.94
C PRO A 55 -7.74 -22.33 -5.84
N ASP A 56 -7.74 -21.75 -7.04
CA ASP A 56 -6.67 -21.94 -8.04
C ASP A 56 -5.70 -20.76 -8.08
N ALA A 57 -5.37 -20.20 -6.91
CA ALA A 57 -4.53 -19.03 -6.84
C ALA A 57 -3.13 -19.29 -7.41
N VAL A 58 -2.70 -18.40 -8.31
CA VAL A 58 -1.32 -18.37 -8.86
C VAL A 58 -0.36 -17.61 -7.96
N GLY A 59 -0.85 -17.02 -6.86
CA GLY A 59 -0.09 -16.28 -5.88
C GLY A 59 -1.01 -15.55 -4.91
N THR A 60 -0.40 -14.85 -3.97
CA THR A 60 -1.11 -14.04 -2.97
C THR A 60 -0.76 -12.56 -3.12
N VAL A 61 -1.76 -11.69 -3.21
CA VAL A 61 -1.59 -10.25 -3.17
C VAL A 61 -1.98 -9.75 -1.79
N VAL A 62 -1.06 -9.09 -1.10
CA VAL A 62 -1.27 -8.45 0.20
C VAL A 62 -1.37 -6.96 -0.02
N PHE A 63 -2.55 -6.40 0.22
CA PHE A 63 -2.82 -4.97 0.05
C PHE A 63 -2.82 -4.24 1.39
N ILE A 64 -2.10 -3.12 1.44
CA ILE A 64 -2.05 -2.18 2.56
C ILE A 64 -2.76 -0.90 2.14
N HIS A 65 -3.80 -0.51 2.88
CA HIS A 65 -4.61 0.66 2.57
C HIS A 65 -3.90 1.99 2.86
N GLY A 66 -4.41 3.07 2.26
CA GLY A 66 -3.97 4.45 2.49
C GLY A 66 -4.66 5.11 3.68
N GLY A 67 -4.74 6.45 3.65
CA GLY A 67 -5.38 7.26 4.69
C GLY A 67 -4.38 7.96 5.62
N TYR A 68 -3.20 8.32 5.14
CA TYR A 68 -2.15 9.05 5.87
C TYR A 68 -1.83 8.49 7.26
N TRP A 69 -1.93 7.15 7.45
CA TRP A 69 -1.73 6.44 8.73
C TRP A 69 -2.70 6.87 9.84
N GLN A 70 -3.77 7.60 9.50
CA GLN A 70 -4.72 8.21 10.43
C GLN A 70 -6.18 7.81 10.17
N TRP A 71 -6.49 7.39 8.94
CA TRP A 71 -7.85 7.13 8.49
C TRP A 71 -7.96 5.83 7.71
N CYS A 72 -9.18 5.47 7.39
CA CYS A 72 -9.57 4.30 6.63
C CYS A 72 -9.48 2.97 7.40
N ASP A 73 -10.05 1.98 6.76
CA ASP A 73 -10.09 0.60 7.25
C ASP A 73 -9.85 -0.33 6.05
N LYS A 74 -9.24 -1.49 6.28
CA LYS A 74 -9.05 -2.50 5.22
C LYS A 74 -10.33 -2.82 4.47
N ALA A 75 -11.46 -2.80 5.20
CA ALA A 75 -12.78 -3.12 4.65
C ALA A 75 -13.26 -2.12 3.60
N ASP A 76 -12.76 -0.88 3.59
CA ASP A 76 -13.14 0.14 2.62
C ASP A 76 -12.57 -0.16 1.22
N PHE A 77 -11.59 -1.04 1.13
CA PHE A 77 -10.83 -1.31 -0.10
C PHE A 77 -11.10 -2.70 -0.73
N ALA A 78 -12.06 -3.47 -0.22
CA ALA A 78 -12.35 -4.79 -0.79
C ALA A 78 -12.85 -4.74 -2.25
N PHE A 79 -13.22 -3.56 -2.76
CA PHE A 79 -13.60 -3.37 -4.17
C PHE A 79 -12.48 -3.70 -5.17
N ILE A 80 -11.21 -3.72 -4.73
CA ILE A 80 -10.08 -4.11 -5.58
C ILE A 80 -9.95 -5.64 -5.74
N VAL A 81 -10.62 -6.41 -4.89
CA VAL A 81 -10.52 -7.88 -4.86
C VAL A 81 -11.11 -8.56 -6.10
N PRO A 82 -12.33 -8.21 -6.59
CA PRO A 82 -12.92 -8.88 -7.74
C PRO A 82 -12.01 -8.91 -8.98
N PRO A 83 -11.38 -7.79 -9.42
CA PRO A 83 -10.46 -7.83 -10.55
C PRO A 83 -9.21 -8.68 -10.31
N MET A 84 -8.62 -8.65 -9.11
CA MET A 84 -7.46 -9.49 -8.78
C MET A 84 -7.82 -10.98 -8.76
N ARG A 85 -8.99 -11.32 -8.22
CA ARG A 85 -9.48 -12.70 -8.18
C ARG A 85 -9.77 -13.28 -9.59
N ARG A 86 -10.25 -12.46 -10.53
CA ARG A 86 -10.36 -12.86 -11.95
C ARG A 86 -9.00 -13.20 -12.57
N GLN A 87 -7.93 -12.61 -12.07
CA GLN A 87 -6.55 -12.90 -12.46
C GLN A 87 -5.95 -14.06 -11.65
N ARG A 88 -6.78 -14.74 -10.85
CA ARG A 88 -6.43 -15.92 -10.04
C ARG A 88 -5.46 -15.62 -8.89
N TYR A 89 -5.55 -14.43 -8.29
CA TYR A 89 -4.83 -14.13 -7.04
C TYR A 89 -5.74 -14.34 -5.82
N ARG A 90 -5.18 -14.95 -4.76
CA ARG A 90 -5.70 -14.78 -3.41
C ARG A 90 -5.40 -13.36 -2.98
N CYS A 91 -6.36 -12.71 -2.32
CA CYS A 91 -6.19 -11.33 -1.86
C CYS A 91 -6.25 -11.26 -0.35
N VAL A 92 -5.29 -10.59 0.24
CA VAL A 92 -5.23 -10.31 1.68
C VAL A 92 -5.30 -8.81 1.87
N LEU A 93 -6.30 -8.32 2.60
CA LEU A 93 -6.40 -6.92 3.00
C LEU A 93 -5.87 -6.79 4.43
N LEU A 94 -4.81 -6.02 4.59
CA LEU A 94 -4.09 -5.88 5.84
C LEU A 94 -4.57 -4.64 6.59
N GLU A 95 -4.92 -4.83 7.87
CA GLU A 95 -5.26 -3.75 8.80
C GLU A 95 -4.07 -3.41 9.68
N TYR A 96 -4.01 -2.16 10.12
CA TYR A 96 -2.99 -1.66 11.02
C TYR A 96 -3.53 -0.54 11.92
N ASP A 97 -2.88 -0.31 13.06
CA ASP A 97 -3.24 0.76 13.98
C ASP A 97 -3.01 2.14 13.36
N LEU A 98 -3.77 3.12 13.83
CA LEU A 98 -3.77 4.48 13.28
C LEU A 98 -3.23 5.50 14.31
N ALA A 99 -2.55 6.51 13.80
CA ALA A 99 -2.23 7.71 14.58
C ALA A 99 -3.54 8.47 14.93
N PRO A 100 -3.59 9.18 16.08
CA PRO A 100 -2.51 9.38 17.05
C PRO A 100 -2.39 8.27 18.10
N ARG A 101 -3.22 7.21 18.05
CA ARG A 101 -3.18 6.11 19.04
C ARG A 101 -1.89 5.31 18.97
N SER A 102 -1.33 5.18 17.76
CA SER A 102 -0.07 4.48 17.52
C SER A 102 0.90 5.39 16.81
N ARG A 103 2.18 5.31 17.18
CA ARG A 103 3.27 6.03 16.49
C ARG A 103 3.59 5.36 15.17
N LEU A 104 4.13 6.11 14.21
CA LEU A 104 4.51 5.55 12.91
C LEU A 104 5.42 4.33 13.03
N ALA A 105 6.39 4.37 13.95
CA ALA A 105 7.27 3.25 14.23
C ALA A 105 6.53 1.97 14.65
N ASP A 106 5.44 2.09 15.43
CA ASP A 106 4.61 0.95 15.84
C ASP A 106 3.82 0.40 14.66
N ILE A 107 3.25 1.28 13.84
CA ILE A 107 2.52 0.92 12.61
C ILE A 107 3.43 0.14 11.66
N VAL A 108 4.65 0.64 11.42
CA VAL A 108 5.63 -0.06 10.56
C VAL A 108 5.95 -1.44 11.14
N ARG A 109 6.23 -1.55 12.45
CA ARG A 109 6.49 -2.86 13.08
C ARG A 109 5.30 -3.82 12.99
N GLN A 110 4.09 -3.29 13.08
CA GLN A 110 2.86 -4.06 12.99
C GLN A 110 2.69 -4.71 11.60
N VAL A 111 3.00 -3.99 10.53
CA VAL A 111 3.02 -4.55 9.17
C VAL A 111 4.07 -5.67 9.05
N GLY A 112 5.25 -5.50 9.64
CA GLY A 112 6.27 -6.57 9.68
C GLY A 112 5.75 -7.85 10.35
N ARG A 113 5.05 -7.73 11.50
CA ARG A 113 4.41 -8.88 12.17
C ARG A 113 3.36 -9.57 11.31
N ALA A 114 2.59 -8.80 10.54
CA ALA A 114 1.62 -9.36 9.61
C ALA A 114 2.31 -10.18 8.49
N LEU A 115 3.43 -9.70 7.97
CA LEU A 115 4.22 -10.43 6.98
C LEU A 115 4.86 -11.69 7.58
N ASP A 116 5.40 -11.62 8.82
CA ASP A 116 5.88 -12.78 9.57
C ASP A 116 4.77 -13.83 9.77
N PHE A 117 3.57 -13.38 10.10
CA PHE A 117 2.41 -14.26 10.22
C PHE A 117 2.11 -14.94 8.89
N LEU A 118 2.01 -14.16 7.79
CA LEU A 118 1.72 -14.68 6.45
C LEU A 118 2.76 -15.70 5.97
N GLN A 119 4.05 -15.47 6.26
CA GLN A 119 5.13 -16.37 5.90
C GLN A 119 4.94 -17.78 6.50
N ARG A 120 4.30 -17.88 7.66
CA ARG A 120 4.04 -19.15 8.35
C ARG A 120 2.74 -19.85 7.92
N GLN A 121 1.94 -19.19 7.06
CA GLN A 121 0.66 -19.74 6.64
C GLN A 121 0.80 -20.60 5.38
N SER A 122 0.45 -21.87 5.45
CA SER A 122 0.45 -22.77 4.28
C SER A 122 -0.52 -22.33 3.19
N TRP A 123 -1.58 -21.61 3.53
CA TRP A 123 -2.54 -21.08 2.56
C TRP A 123 -2.05 -19.81 1.86
N ALA A 124 -1.08 -19.08 2.40
CA ALA A 124 -0.49 -17.91 1.76
C ALA A 124 0.52 -18.33 0.68
N GLY A 125 -0.03 -18.84 -0.44
CA GLY A 125 0.77 -19.34 -1.55
C GLY A 125 1.67 -18.27 -2.18
N ARG A 126 2.81 -18.71 -2.71
CA ARG A 126 3.76 -17.85 -3.42
C ARG A 126 3.50 -17.86 -4.93
N PRO A 127 3.86 -16.78 -5.67
CA PRO A 127 4.53 -15.59 -5.16
C PRO A 127 3.62 -14.74 -4.26
N LEU A 128 4.19 -14.11 -3.21
CA LEU A 128 3.53 -13.09 -2.42
C LEU A 128 3.91 -11.71 -2.93
N ILE A 129 2.92 -11.00 -3.45
CA ILE A 129 3.06 -9.64 -3.95
C ILE A 129 2.58 -8.68 -2.85
N LEU A 130 3.49 -7.89 -2.30
CA LEU A 130 3.15 -6.83 -1.36
C LEU A 130 2.78 -5.58 -2.15
N THR A 131 1.58 -5.06 -1.95
CA THR A 131 1.13 -3.83 -2.61
C THR A 131 0.50 -2.88 -1.62
N GLY A 132 0.60 -1.61 -1.89
CA GLY A 132 -0.03 -0.59 -1.06
C GLY A 132 -0.37 0.66 -1.85
N HIS A 133 -1.27 1.44 -1.29
CA HIS A 133 -1.71 2.70 -1.85
C HIS A 133 -1.43 3.85 -0.89
N SER A 134 -0.87 4.97 -1.37
CA SER A 134 -0.64 6.17 -0.56
C SER A 134 0.22 5.86 0.68
N ALA A 135 -0.28 6.10 1.91
CA ALA A 135 0.37 5.68 3.15
C ALA A 135 0.64 4.17 3.21
N GLY A 136 -0.23 3.34 2.60
CA GLY A 136 0.00 1.90 2.48
C GLY A 136 1.17 1.56 1.55
N ALA A 137 1.42 2.34 0.50
CA ALA A 137 2.60 2.18 -0.35
C ALA A 137 3.88 2.55 0.40
N HIS A 138 3.84 3.56 1.27
CA HIS A 138 4.94 3.84 2.19
C HIS A 138 5.24 2.63 3.09
N LEU A 139 4.20 2.07 3.74
CA LEU A 139 4.36 0.90 4.61
C LEU A 139 4.89 -0.32 3.85
N ALA A 140 4.40 -0.56 2.63
CA ALA A 140 4.92 -1.62 1.77
C ALA A 140 6.39 -1.38 1.40
N ALA A 141 6.78 -0.14 1.12
CA ALA A 141 8.15 0.23 0.80
C ALA A 141 9.11 0.01 1.99
N CYS A 142 8.65 0.23 3.22
CA CYS A 142 9.43 -0.07 4.43
C CYS A 142 9.73 -1.58 4.60
N HIS A 143 9.00 -2.45 3.89
CA HIS A 143 9.11 -3.91 4.01
C HIS A 143 9.52 -4.63 2.72
N MET A 144 10.08 -3.91 1.75
CA MET A 144 10.51 -4.49 0.45
C MET A 144 11.52 -5.64 0.58
N ALA A 145 12.33 -5.64 1.65
CA ALA A 145 13.33 -6.66 1.91
C ALA A 145 12.83 -7.80 2.82
N HIS A 146 11.54 -7.84 3.18
CA HIS A 146 11.01 -8.87 4.06
C HIS A 146 11.02 -10.24 3.37
N PRO A 147 11.47 -11.34 4.03
CA PRO A 147 11.63 -12.66 3.40
C PRO A 147 10.34 -13.28 2.83
N ALA A 148 9.17 -12.84 3.32
CA ALA A 148 7.88 -13.26 2.80
C ALA A 148 7.55 -12.68 1.42
N VAL A 149 8.21 -11.59 1.01
CA VAL A 149 7.86 -10.79 -0.16
C VAL A 149 8.63 -11.24 -1.38
N ASP A 150 7.92 -11.48 -2.50
CA ASP A 150 8.49 -11.87 -3.79
C ASP A 150 8.50 -10.72 -4.80
N ALA A 151 7.58 -9.76 -4.64
CA ALA A 151 7.52 -8.54 -5.45
C ALA A 151 6.78 -7.42 -4.70
N VAL A 152 7.02 -6.17 -5.10
CA VAL A 152 6.40 -5.00 -4.47
C VAL A 152 5.78 -4.08 -5.52
N HIS A 153 4.52 -3.70 -5.31
CA HIS A 153 3.82 -2.73 -6.15
C HIS A 153 3.36 -1.53 -5.31
N LEU A 154 3.88 -0.37 -5.62
CA LEU A 154 3.76 0.85 -4.81
C LEU A 154 2.95 1.90 -5.57
N LEU A 155 1.70 2.12 -5.16
CA LEU A 155 0.78 3.04 -5.82
C LEU A 155 0.70 4.37 -5.07
N SER A 156 1.07 5.46 -5.73
CA SER A 156 0.86 6.84 -5.24
C SER A 156 1.44 7.10 -3.84
N GLY A 157 2.60 6.51 -3.54
CA GLY A 157 3.16 6.47 -2.21
C GLY A 157 3.82 7.77 -1.75
N VAL A 158 3.97 7.88 -0.43
CA VAL A 158 4.80 8.87 0.24
C VAL A 158 6.12 8.19 0.60
N TYR A 159 7.24 8.68 0.09
CA TYR A 159 8.55 8.02 0.27
C TYR A 159 9.56 8.87 1.03
N GLU A 160 9.29 10.17 1.18
CA GLU A 160 10.04 11.09 2.03
C GLU A 160 9.08 11.74 3.03
N LEU A 161 9.35 11.56 4.32
CA LEU A 161 8.45 12.01 5.39
C LEU A 161 8.70 13.44 5.86
N ALA A 162 9.89 14.00 5.63
CA ALA A 162 10.22 15.34 6.10
C ALA A 162 9.18 16.40 5.67
N PRO A 163 8.67 16.40 4.41
CA PRO A 163 7.65 17.36 4.01
C PRO A 163 6.29 17.17 4.70
N ILE A 164 5.97 15.98 5.19
CA ILE A 164 4.71 15.70 5.90
C ILE A 164 4.71 16.41 7.25
N ARG A 165 5.84 16.45 7.93
CA ARG A 165 6.00 17.14 9.23
C ARG A 165 5.62 18.63 9.17
N ASP A 166 5.77 19.26 8.01
CA ASP A 166 5.44 20.68 7.83
C ASP A 166 3.95 20.91 7.46
N THR A 167 3.11 19.88 7.55
CA THR A 167 1.68 19.94 7.24
C THR A 167 0.81 19.69 8.46
N HIS A 168 -0.51 19.92 8.31
CA HIS A 168 -1.50 19.58 9.35
C HIS A 168 -1.54 18.08 9.70
N LEU A 169 -1.05 17.22 8.82
CA LEU A 169 -1.00 15.77 9.04
C LEU A 169 -0.13 15.39 10.24
N ASP A 170 0.89 16.21 10.53
CA ASP A 170 1.81 15.94 11.63
C ASP A 170 1.19 16.16 13.02
N ALA A 171 0.07 16.85 13.10
CA ALA A 171 -0.62 17.03 14.37
C ALA A 171 -0.96 15.69 15.07
N ALA A 172 -1.28 14.67 14.28
CA ALA A 172 -1.53 13.31 14.78
C ALA A 172 -0.28 12.42 14.73
N LEU A 173 0.58 12.57 13.72
CA LEU A 173 1.76 11.70 13.51
C LEU A 173 2.89 12.03 14.49
N GLN A 174 3.12 13.33 14.76
CA GLN A 174 4.21 13.83 15.61
C GLN A 174 5.56 13.22 15.25
N LEU A 175 5.95 13.36 13.96
CA LEU A 175 7.15 12.76 13.40
C LEU A 175 8.42 13.37 14.04
N SER A 176 9.23 12.53 14.65
CA SER A 176 10.57 12.88 15.11
C SER A 176 11.59 12.85 13.96
N ASP A 177 12.78 13.42 14.18
CA ASP A 177 13.89 13.30 13.22
C ASP A 177 14.29 11.83 13.02
N ASP A 178 14.23 11.02 14.08
CA ASP A 178 14.49 9.58 14.01
C ASP A 178 13.43 8.84 13.18
N ASP A 179 12.14 9.19 13.31
CA ASP A 179 11.08 8.62 12.46
C ASP A 179 11.32 8.96 10.99
N ILE A 180 11.68 10.21 10.68
CA ILE A 180 11.95 10.65 9.31
C ILE A 180 13.16 9.92 8.74
N GLU A 181 14.25 9.79 9.51
CA GLU A 181 15.46 9.12 9.02
C GLU A 181 15.25 7.62 8.81
N ARG A 182 14.56 6.95 9.73
CA ARG A 182 14.40 5.49 9.69
C ARG A 182 13.29 5.03 8.76
N TYR A 183 12.21 5.81 8.67
CA TYR A 183 10.99 5.39 7.97
C TYR A 183 10.70 6.17 6.69
N SER A 184 11.62 6.98 6.19
CA SER A 184 11.53 7.49 4.82
C SER A 184 12.17 6.49 3.84
N PRO A 185 11.39 5.77 3.02
CA PRO A 185 11.95 4.82 2.06
C PRO A 185 12.98 5.44 1.11
N ALA A 186 12.84 6.73 0.78
CA ALA A 186 13.79 7.46 -0.05
C ALA A 186 15.19 7.65 0.58
N ARG A 187 15.34 7.35 1.87
CA ARG A 187 16.62 7.41 2.61
C ARG A 187 17.24 6.03 2.85
N MET A 188 16.51 4.96 2.55
CA MET A 188 17.02 3.61 2.68
C MET A 188 18.21 3.40 1.75
N ARG A 189 19.30 2.84 2.28
CA ARG A 189 20.55 2.61 1.52
C ARG A 189 20.65 1.20 0.97
N ASP A 190 19.92 0.27 1.58
CA ASP A 190 19.89 -1.12 1.15
C ASP A 190 19.03 -1.23 -0.12
N GLY A 191 19.54 -1.99 -1.08
CA GLY A 191 18.86 -2.19 -2.34
C GLY A 191 17.54 -2.96 -2.20
N VAL A 192 16.75 -2.98 -3.26
CA VAL A 192 15.52 -3.78 -3.33
C VAL A 192 15.85 -5.19 -3.80
N PRO A 193 15.68 -6.22 -2.96
CA PRO A 193 16.05 -7.59 -3.33
C PRO A 193 15.02 -8.28 -4.25
N VAL A 194 13.86 -7.66 -4.48
CA VAL A 194 12.74 -8.21 -5.24
C VAL A 194 12.26 -7.24 -6.31
N PRO A 195 11.60 -7.71 -7.39
CA PRO A 195 11.00 -6.83 -8.40
C PRO A 195 10.11 -5.77 -7.75
N CYS A 196 10.30 -4.50 -8.16
CA CYS A 196 9.54 -3.37 -7.63
C CYS A 196 8.94 -2.54 -8.75
N GLU A 197 7.66 -2.23 -8.63
CA GLU A 197 6.97 -1.29 -9.51
C GLU A 197 6.46 -0.08 -8.73
N VAL A 198 6.84 1.13 -9.17
CA VAL A 198 6.35 2.40 -8.61
C VAL A 198 5.36 3.01 -9.59
N VAL A 199 4.12 3.23 -9.16
CA VAL A 199 3.03 3.69 -10.02
C VAL A 199 2.42 4.96 -9.45
N VAL A 200 2.07 5.92 -10.31
CA VAL A 200 1.40 7.16 -9.92
C VAL A 200 0.44 7.62 -11.03
N GLY A 201 -0.64 8.27 -10.68
CA GLY A 201 -1.58 8.83 -11.65
C GLY A 201 -1.08 10.16 -12.25
N ALA A 202 -1.37 10.41 -13.52
CA ALA A 202 -0.98 11.66 -14.19
C ALA A 202 -1.72 12.89 -13.64
N LEU A 203 -2.90 12.70 -13.05
CA LEU A 203 -3.73 13.76 -12.46
C LEU A 203 -3.57 13.89 -10.94
N GLU A 204 -2.58 13.21 -10.36
CA GLU A 204 -2.27 13.35 -8.94
C GLU A 204 -1.52 14.65 -8.62
N LEU A 205 -1.48 14.99 -7.33
CA LEU A 205 -0.76 16.16 -6.84
C LEU A 205 0.71 16.15 -7.31
N PRO A 206 1.26 17.30 -7.70
CA PRO A 206 2.64 17.39 -8.18
C PRO A 206 3.66 16.77 -7.21
N GLU A 207 3.42 16.91 -5.89
CA GLU A 207 4.35 16.37 -4.88
C GLU A 207 4.35 14.84 -4.85
N LEU A 208 3.19 14.18 -4.92
CA LEU A 208 3.14 12.71 -4.99
C LEU A 208 3.78 12.17 -6.26
N ARG A 209 3.56 12.84 -7.39
CA ARG A 209 4.22 12.52 -8.66
C ARG A 209 5.73 12.68 -8.57
N SER A 210 6.19 13.77 -7.95
CA SER A 210 7.61 14.05 -7.73
C SER A 210 8.25 13.04 -6.78
N GLN A 211 7.59 12.70 -5.68
CA GLN A 211 8.07 11.68 -4.74
C GLN A 211 8.19 10.31 -5.44
N SER A 212 7.18 9.90 -6.19
CA SER A 212 7.20 8.64 -6.94
C SER A 212 8.35 8.57 -7.95
N ALA A 213 8.56 9.65 -8.71
CA ALA A 213 9.63 9.73 -9.69
C ALA A 213 11.03 9.72 -9.04
N ARG A 214 11.21 10.47 -7.94
CA ARG A 214 12.47 10.51 -7.18
C ARG A 214 12.76 9.16 -6.54
N PHE A 215 11.76 8.52 -5.95
CA PHE A 215 11.92 7.22 -5.31
C PHE A 215 12.26 6.12 -6.32
N ALA A 216 11.58 6.04 -7.45
CA ALA A 216 11.91 5.09 -8.51
C ALA A 216 13.35 5.29 -9.04
N ARG A 217 13.81 6.53 -9.14
CA ARG A 217 15.21 6.84 -9.49
C ARG A 217 16.18 6.38 -8.42
N HIS A 218 15.88 6.67 -7.14
CA HIS A 218 16.68 6.23 -6.00
C HIS A 218 16.86 4.71 -5.99
N LEU A 219 15.77 3.97 -6.15
CA LEU A 219 15.81 2.50 -6.20
C LEU A 219 16.67 1.96 -7.36
N ARG A 220 16.64 2.59 -8.55
CA ARG A 220 17.48 2.19 -9.68
C ARG A 220 18.96 2.51 -9.50
N GLN A 221 19.29 3.48 -8.66
CA GLN A 221 20.69 3.86 -8.35
C GLN A 221 21.27 3.08 -7.18
N ALA A 222 20.43 2.49 -6.33
CA ALA A 222 20.88 1.61 -5.27
C ALA A 222 21.58 0.37 -5.86
N ARG A 223 22.43 -0.30 -5.07
CA ARG A 223 23.08 -1.56 -5.46
C ARG A 223 22.05 -2.70 -5.49
N VAL A 224 21.14 -2.65 -6.44
CA VAL A 224 19.99 -3.55 -6.51
C VAL A 224 20.25 -4.64 -7.53
N HIS A 225 19.80 -5.85 -7.23
CA HIS A 225 19.84 -6.97 -8.15
C HIS A 225 18.49 -7.25 -8.82
N ALA A 226 17.40 -6.65 -8.36
CA ALA A 226 16.04 -6.87 -8.88
C ALA A 226 15.56 -5.73 -9.81
N PRO A 227 14.70 -6.01 -10.80
CA PRO A 227 14.16 -4.99 -11.70
C PRO A 227 13.31 -3.94 -10.97
N VAL A 228 13.54 -2.66 -11.28
CA VAL A 228 12.71 -1.55 -10.82
C VAL A 228 12.06 -0.86 -12.03
N SER A 229 10.75 -0.94 -12.11
CA SER A 229 9.93 -0.23 -13.09
C SER A 229 9.20 0.96 -12.48
N SER A 230 8.80 1.91 -13.32
CA SER A 230 7.91 2.99 -12.89
C SER A 230 6.96 3.36 -14.01
N ARG A 231 5.69 3.61 -13.65
CA ARG A 231 4.64 4.01 -14.59
C ARG A 231 3.88 5.23 -14.08
N VAL A 232 3.56 6.12 -15.01
CA VAL A 232 2.57 7.17 -14.81
C VAL A 232 1.32 6.77 -15.57
N LEU A 233 0.20 6.57 -14.89
CA LEU A 233 -1.05 6.15 -15.51
C LEU A 233 -1.80 7.37 -16.06
N PRO A 234 -1.97 7.49 -17.40
CA PRO A 234 -2.63 8.63 -18.01
C PRO A 234 -4.08 8.78 -17.53
N GLY A 235 -4.49 10.02 -17.25
CA GLY A 235 -5.87 10.34 -16.86
C GLY A 235 -6.31 9.79 -15.51
N ARG A 236 -5.39 9.30 -14.66
CA ARG A 236 -5.73 8.78 -13.34
C ARG A 236 -5.34 9.75 -12.24
N ASN A 237 -6.24 9.89 -11.27
CA ASN A 237 -6.04 10.64 -10.03
C ASN A 237 -5.69 9.69 -8.87
N HIS A 238 -5.57 10.23 -7.66
CA HIS A 238 -5.18 9.48 -6.46
C HIS A 238 -6.14 8.35 -6.07
N TYR A 239 -7.39 8.38 -6.50
CA TYR A 239 -8.43 7.42 -6.10
C TYR A 239 -8.70 6.38 -7.20
N ASP A 240 -8.93 6.81 -8.43
CA ASP A 240 -9.29 5.92 -9.54
C ASP A 240 -8.09 5.13 -10.10
N ILE A 241 -6.88 5.46 -9.67
CA ILE A 241 -5.67 4.67 -9.94
C ILE A 241 -5.82 3.24 -9.43
N LEU A 242 -6.53 3.02 -8.32
CA LEU A 242 -6.78 1.70 -7.75
C LEU A 242 -7.57 0.81 -8.72
N ASP A 243 -8.66 1.33 -9.28
CA ASP A 243 -9.45 0.60 -10.27
C ASP A 243 -8.62 0.28 -11.53
N ALA A 244 -7.91 1.29 -12.03
CA ALA A 244 -7.11 1.15 -13.25
C ALA A 244 -5.96 0.14 -13.08
N TYR A 245 -5.30 0.16 -11.94
CA TYR A 245 -4.16 -0.70 -11.69
C TYR A 245 -4.58 -2.15 -11.48
N TYR A 246 -5.52 -2.40 -10.58
CA TYR A 246 -5.92 -3.77 -10.23
C TYR A 246 -6.78 -4.46 -11.30
N ALA A 247 -7.34 -3.71 -12.26
CA ALA A 247 -7.98 -4.30 -13.43
C ALA A 247 -7.03 -5.19 -14.25
N SER A 248 -5.72 -4.87 -14.24
CA SER A 248 -4.69 -5.57 -15.00
C SER A 248 -3.37 -5.58 -14.21
N LEU A 249 -3.33 -6.34 -13.12
CA LEU A 249 -2.13 -6.50 -12.30
C LEU A 249 -1.01 -7.14 -13.14
N PRO A 250 0.20 -6.56 -13.17
CA PRO A 250 1.32 -7.15 -13.89
C PRO A 250 1.64 -8.56 -13.35
N ARG A 251 1.80 -9.52 -14.25
CA ARG A 251 2.29 -10.85 -13.87
C ARG A 251 3.78 -10.77 -13.58
N LEU A 252 4.23 -11.46 -12.55
CA LEU A 252 5.65 -11.64 -12.31
C LEU A 252 6.23 -12.48 -13.46
N ALA A 253 7.33 -11.99 -14.05
CA ALA A 253 8.03 -12.75 -15.08
C ALA A 253 8.55 -14.06 -14.49
N GLY A 254 8.16 -15.19 -15.04
CA GLY A 254 8.66 -16.51 -14.66
C GLY A 254 7.65 -17.46 -13.99
N HIS A 255 6.34 -17.09 -13.96
CA HIS A 255 5.27 -18.01 -13.48
C HIS A 255 4.15 -18.15 -14.50
#